data_428590086b0da768bf113239fa91855d
#
_entry.id   428590086b0da768bf113239fa91855d
#
_cell.length_a   1.000
_cell.length_b   1.000
_cell.length_c   1.000
_cell.angle_alpha   90.00
_cell.angle_beta   90.00
_cell.angle_gamma   90.00
#
_symmetry.space_group_name_H-M   'P 1'
#
loop_
_entity.id
_entity.type
_entity.pdbx_description
1 polymer ?
#
loop_
_entity_poly.entity_id
_entity_poly.type
_entity_poly.pdbx_seq_one_letter_code
_entity_poly.pdbx_strand_id
1 'polypeptide(L)'
;MRTTLLTISALVAVSATAGAQTSSTRLRIEPGSELSIAGTSNVHDFHCKTNKFSAYIDVDPGYTKDLTKVARPIVSVNVIIAVKSLSCGNKKMDENMYSTLEADKNQIIKYTLSGYDILKGSTAGFAAKTTGTLTILGKEKVVAMQIDAARLNDGKATAEGEETLLMSEFGIKPPSFMFGTMRVGDEIKVKFNLKVGPEMIAQVSAASKK
;
A
#
# COMPACT_ATOMS: atom_id res chain seq x y z
N MET A 1 -26.12 -56.03 51.37
CA MET A 1 -26.50 -54.99 50.38
C MET A 1 -25.22 -54.29 49.88
N ARG A 2 -24.81 -54.58 48.63
CA ARG A 2 -23.62 -54.04 48.00
C ARG A 2 -24.10 -53.03 46.99
N THR A 3 -23.77 -51.78 47.20
CA THR A 3 -24.12 -50.65 46.32
C THR A 3 -22.93 -50.40 45.35
N THR A 4 -23.19 -50.69 44.09
CA THR A 4 -22.19 -50.42 43.00
C THR A 4 -22.36 -49.03 42.49
N LEU A 5 -21.36 -48.14 42.63
CA LEU A 5 -21.31 -46.82 41.98
C LEU A 5 -20.78 -46.98 40.54
N LEU A 6 -21.64 -46.63 39.58
CA LEU A 6 -21.22 -46.45 38.19
C LEU A 6 -20.66 -45.01 38.01
N THR A 7 -19.39 -44.92 37.66
CA THR A 7 -18.77 -43.63 37.25
C THR A 7 -18.91 -43.49 35.73
N ILE A 8 -19.70 -42.49 35.30
CA ILE A 8 -19.81 -42.09 33.89
C ILE A 8 -18.69 -41.13 33.58
N SER A 9 -17.70 -41.58 32.81
CA SER A 9 -16.64 -40.68 32.23
C SER A 9 -17.19 -40.02 30.98
N ALA A 10 -17.42 -38.72 31.06
CA ALA A 10 -17.77 -37.90 29.89
C ALA A 10 -16.51 -37.56 29.09
N LEU A 11 -16.41 -38.10 27.89
CA LEU A 11 -15.34 -37.82 26.94
C LEU A 11 -15.68 -36.51 26.21
N VAL A 12 -15.02 -35.41 26.57
CA VAL A 12 -15.16 -34.13 25.86
C VAL A 12 -14.29 -34.18 24.60
N ALA A 13 -14.92 -34.32 23.44
CA ALA A 13 -14.25 -34.21 22.15
C ALA A 13 -14.01 -32.72 21.84
N VAL A 14 -12.77 -32.24 21.96
CA VAL A 14 -12.36 -30.95 21.51
C VAL A 14 -12.20 -30.99 19.99
N SER A 15 -13.19 -30.46 19.26
CA SER A 15 -13.12 -30.29 17.82
C SER A 15 -12.15 -29.11 17.51
N ALA A 16 -10.94 -29.43 17.10
CA ALA A 16 -10.01 -28.41 16.54
C ALA A 16 -10.54 -27.97 15.18
N THR A 17 -11.13 -26.79 15.13
CA THR A 17 -11.41 -26.10 13.86
C THR A 17 -10.08 -25.69 13.24
N ALA A 18 -9.58 -26.47 12.28
CA ALA A 18 -8.47 -26.07 11.43
C ALA A 18 -8.92 -24.88 10.60
N GLY A 19 -8.53 -23.68 11.01
CA GLY A 19 -8.69 -22.48 10.19
C GLY A 19 -7.95 -22.71 8.88
N ALA A 20 -8.65 -22.64 7.76
CA ALA A 20 -8.05 -22.70 6.44
C ALA A 20 -7.09 -21.51 6.31
N GLN A 21 -5.79 -21.77 6.38
CA GLN A 21 -4.78 -20.78 6.05
C GLN A 21 -4.87 -20.52 4.55
N THR A 22 -5.45 -19.39 4.17
CA THR A 22 -5.38 -18.90 2.79
C THR A 22 -3.92 -18.62 2.48
N SER A 23 -3.30 -19.49 1.68
CA SER A 23 -1.96 -19.22 1.17
C SER A 23 -2.01 -17.99 0.30
N SER A 24 -1.13 -17.02 0.52
CA SER A 24 -0.94 -15.86 -0.34
C SER A 24 0.52 -15.79 -0.77
N THR A 25 0.77 -15.20 -1.94
CA THR A 25 2.10 -14.87 -2.41
C THR A 25 2.35 -13.40 -2.12
N ARG A 26 3.45 -13.10 -1.43
CA ARG A 26 3.83 -11.71 -1.15
C ARG A 26 4.70 -11.16 -2.26
N LEU A 27 4.30 -9.99 -2.76
CA LEU A 27 5.08 -9.18 -3.68
C LEU A 27 5.66 -7.98 -2.93
N ARG A 28 6.85 -7.55 -3.33
CA ARG A 28 7.53 -6.36 -2.82
C ARG A 28 7.88 -5.41 -3.95
N ILE A 29 8.12 -4.16 -3.58
CA ILE A 29 8.59 -3.12 -4.48
C ILE A 29 9.96 -3.50 -5.04
N GLU A 30 10.11 -3.37 -6.35
CA GLU A 30 11.36 -3.52 -7.08
C GLU A 30 11.93 -2.15 -7.50
N PRO A 31 13.25 -2.10 -7.80
CA PRO A 31 13.88 -0.90 -8.35
C PRO A 31 13.17 -0.39 -9.61
N GLY A 32 13.08 0.92 -9.74
CA GLY A 32 12.36 1.60 -10.81
C GLY A 32 10.90 1.88 -10.49
N SER A 33 10.45 1.62 -9.25
CA SER A 33 9.21 2.14 -8.73
C SER A 33 9.39 3.59 -8.30
N GLU A 34 8.37 4.41 -8.55
CA GLU A 34 8.37 5.83 -8.19
C GLU A 34 6.97 6.25 -7.72
N LEU A 35 6.94 7.12 -6.73
CA LEU A 35 5.76 7.87 -6.31
C LEU A 35 6.09 9.35 -6.45
N SER A 36 5.18 10.12 -7.03
CA SER A 36 5.32 11.56 -7.22
C SER A 36 4.09 12.32 -6.72
N ILE A 37 4.34 13.54 -6.30
CA ILE A 37 3.34 14.51 -5.86
C ILE A 37 3.54 15.77 -6.68
N ALA A 38 2.48 16.26 -7.29
CA ALA A 38 2.47 17.52 -8.02
C ALA A 38 1.42 18.45 -7.42
N GLY A 39 1.70 19.74 -7.45
CA GLY A 39 0.74 20.76 -7.05
C GLY A 39 1.12 22.09 -7.67
N THR A 40 0.25 23.07 -7.48
CA THR A 40 0.39 24.40 -8.06
C THR A 40 0.68 25.45 -7.00
N SER A 41 1.28 26.54 -7.39
CA SER A 41 1.29 27.76 -6.63
C SER A 41 1.01 28.96 -7.55
N ASN A 42 0.76 30.11 -6.97
CA ASN A 42 0.59 31.34 -7.77
C ASN A 42 1.89 31.84 -8.43
N VAL A 43 3.01 31.13 -8.25
CA VAL A 43 4.33 31.49 -8.85
C VAL A 43 4.76 30.43 -9.86
N HIS A 44 4.70 29.15 -9.49
CA HIS A 44 5.05 28.01 -10.36
C HIS A 44 4.50 26.72 -9.79
N ASP A 45 4.38 25.70 -10.65
CA ASP A 45 4.07 24.34 -10.25
C ASP A 45 5.27 23.69 -9.56
N PHE A 46 4.99 22.69 -8.72
CA PHE A 46 6.03 21.93 -8.06
C PHE A 46 5.81 20.42 -8.24
N HIS A 47 6.92 19.70 -8.22
CA HIS A 47 6.94 18.24 -8.26
C HIS A 47 7.89 17.72 -7.20
N CYS A 48 7.41 16.79 -6.41
CA CYS A 48 8.22 16.07 -5.44
C CYS A 48 8.06 14.57 -5.68
N LYS A 49 9.09 13.79 -5.43
CA LYS A 49 9.05 12.35 -5.68
C LYS A 49 9.87 11.56 -4.69
N THR A 50 9.62 10.26 -4.65
CA THR A 50 10.44 9.30 -3.94
C THR A 50 10.45 7.96 -4.67
N ASN A 51 11.57 7.26 -4.57
CA ASN A 51 11.71 5.84 -4.91
C ASN A 51 12.05 5.00 -3.65
N LYS A 52 11.97 5.62 -2.47
CA LYS A 52 12.30 5.01 -1.16
C LYS A 52 11.02 4.85 -0.34
N PHE A 53 10.25 3.84 -0.64
CA PHE A 53 9.05 3.47 0.09
C PHE A 53 8.92 1.94 0.12
N SER A 54 8.10 1.43 1.01
CA SER A 54 7.80 0.00 1.11
C SER A 54 6.35 -0.25 0.71
N ALA A 55 6.10 -1.30 -0.05
CA ALA A 55 4.76 -1.84 -0.25
C ALA A 55 4.79 -3.35 -0.05
N TYR A 56 3.79 -3.84 0.65
CA TYR A 56 3.52 -5.25 0.85
C TYR A 56 2.19 -5.55 0.16
N ILE A 57 2.26 -6.37 -0.87
CA ILE A 57 1.11 -6.74 -1.69
C ILE A 57 0.98 -8.25 -1.61
N ASP A 58 -0.05 -8.72 -0.94
CA ASP A 58 -0.37 -10.14 -0.90
C ASP A 58 -1.36 -10.43 -2.03
N VAL A 59 -1.04 -11.42 -2.83
CA VAL A 59 -1.84 -11.84 -3.99
C VAL A 59 -2.26 -13.30 -3.86
N ASP A 60 -3.36 -13.67 -4.50
CA ASP A 60 -3.77 -15.06 -4.64
C ASP A 60 -2.68 -15.85 -5.40
N PRO A 61 -2.32 -17.07 -4.97
CA PRO A 61 -1.31 -17.86 -5.65
C PRO A 61 -1.64 -18.21 -7.11
N GLY A 62 -2.91 -18.18 -7.49
CA GLY A 62 -3.37 -18.35 -8.87
C GLY A 62 -3.04 -17.16 -9.77
N TYR A 63 -2.73 -15.99 -9.19
CA TYR A 63 -2.34 -14.77 -9.89
C TYR A 63 -1.21 -14.99 -10.93
N THR A 64 -0.23 -15.82 -10.60
CA THR A 64 0.91 -16.11 -11.51
C THR A 64 0.55 -17.02 -12.68
N LYS A 65 -0.61 -17.68 -12.63
CA LYS A 65 -1.06 -18.64 -13.64
C LYS A 65 -2.02 -18.01 -14.65
N ASP A 66 -3.17 -17.57 -14.18
CA ASP A 66 -4.22 -17.04 -15.04
C ASP A 66 -5.13 -16.08 -14.26
N LEU A 67 -5.00 -14.78 -14.54
CA LEU A 67 -5.80 -13.73 -13.87
C LEU A 67 -7.30 -13.86 -14.14
N THR A 68 -7.71 -14.46 -15.26
CA THR A 68 -9.13 -14.60 -15.58
C THR A 68 -9.82 -15.65 -14.70
N LYS A 69 -9.05 -16.56 -14.09
CA LYS A 69 -9.56 -17.60 -13.18
C LYS A 69 -9.57 -17.18 -11.72
N VAL A 70 -9.01 -16.02 -11.41
CA VAL A 70 -8.93 -15.48 -10.05
C VAL A 70 -9.81 -14.25 -9.95
N ALA A 71 -10.98 -14.41 -9.34
CA ALA A 71 -11.96 -13.32 -9.21
C ALA A 71 -11.41 -12.11 -8.43
N ARG A 72 -10.53 -12.36 -7.46
CA ARG A 72 -9.92 -11.32 -6.62
C ARG A 72 -8.42 -11.60 -6.45
N PRO A 73 -7.60 -11.20 -7.42
CA PRO A 73 -6.16 -11.51 -7.39
C PRO A 73 -5.39 -10.79 -6.27
N ILE A 74 -5.88 -9.65 -5.77
CA ILE A 74 -5.23 -8.92 -4.68
C ILE A 74 -5.93 -9.26 -3.37
N VAL A 75 -5.16 -9.74 -2.39
CA VAL A 75 -5.62 -10.08 -1.04
C VAL A 75 -5.45 -8.88 -0.11
N SER A 76 -4.28 -8.26 -0.11
CA SER A 76 -4.00 -7.07 0.68
C SER A 76 -2.97 -6.15 0.01
N VAL A 77 -3.05 -4.84 0.30
CA VAL A 77 -2.03 -3.87 -0.06
C VAL A 77 -1.80 -2.93 1.12
N ASN A 78 -0.54 -2.81 1.52
CA ASN A 78 -0.09 -1.84 2.51
C ASN A 78 1.12 -1.09 1.96
N VAL A 79 1.04 0.24 1.90
CA VAL A 79 2.14 1.10 1.45
C VAL A 79 2.56 1.99 2.60
N ILE A 80 3.87 2.11 2.79
CA ILE A 80 4.49 2.96 3.82
C ILE A 80 5.54 3.84 3.15
N ILE A 81 5.39 5.15 3.28
CA ILE A 81 6.27 6.15 2.71
C ILE A 81 6.87 6.97 3.86
N ALA A 82 8.18 6.98 3.96
CA ALA A 82 8.84 7.89 4.90
C ALA A 82 8.73 9.33 4.37
N VAL A 83 8.16 10.24 5.14
CA VAL A 83 7.96 11.64 4.72
C VAL A 83 9.26 12.28 4.25
N LYS A 84 10.35 12.05 4.98
CA LYS A 84 11.69 12.58 4.65
C LYS A 84 12.36 11.88 3.44
N SER A 85 11.71 10.91 2.82
CA SER A 85 12.19 10.31 1.56
C SER A 85 11.69 11.07 0.33
N LEU A 86 10.66 11.89 0.47
CA LEU A 86 10.15 12.75 -0.58
C LEU A 86 11.15 13.87 -0.86
N SER A 87 11.40 14.18 -2.12
CA SER A 87 12.25 15.30 -2.53
C SER A 87 11.67 16.04 -3.72
N CYS A 88 11.69 17.35 -3.64
CA CYS A 88 11.28 18.26 -4.71
C CYS A 88 12.48 18.74 -5.56
N GLY A 89 13.66 18.13 -5.35
CA GLY A 89 14.90 18.51 -6.06
C GLY A 89 15.53 19.84 -5.61
N ASN A 90 14.98 20.45 -4.57
CA ASN A 90 15.47 21.73 -4.00
C ASN A 90 15.37 21.66 -2.47
N LYS A 91 16.50 21.85 -1.80
CA LYS A 91 16.61 21.73 -0.33
C LYS A 91 15.59 22.61 0.40
N LYS A 92 15.38 23.84 -0.05
CA LYS A 92 14.44 24.76 0.60
C LYS A 92 12.99 24.30 0.44
N MET A 93 12.65 23.75 -0.73
CA MET A 93 11.33 23.17 -0.96
C MET A 93 11.13 21.90 -0.12
N ASP A 94 12.15 21.05 -0.01
CA ASP A 94 12.11 19.85 0.83
C ASP A 94 11.88 20.22 2.30
N GLU A 95 12.61 21.20 2.83
CA GLU A 95 12.44 21.72 4.20
C GLU A 95 11.02 22.26 4.43
N ASN A 96 10.50 23.05 3.48
CA ASN A 96 9.14 23.58 3.56
C ASN A 96 8.09 22.46 3.54
N MET A 97 8.23 21.45 2.68
CA MET A 97 7.36 20.28 2.63
C MET A 97 7.43 19.50 3.94
N TYR A 98 8.62 19.20 4.46
CA TYR A 98 8.76 18.48 5.73
C TYR A 98 8.18 19.25 6.91
N SER A 99 8.32 20.57 6.92
CA SER A 99 7.67 21.42 7.93
C SER A 99 6.15 21.37 7.82
N THR A 100 5.62 21.45 6.61
CA THR A 100 4.17 21.39 6.33
C THR A 100 3.56 20.03 6.74
N LEU A 101 4.31 18.95 6.52
CA LEU A 101 3.94 17.59 6.89
C LEU A 101 4.32 17.24 8.35
N GLU A 102 4.83 18.19 9.13
CA GLU A 102 5.32 17.96 10.50
C GLU A 102 6.18 16.68 10.60
N ALA A 103 7.13 16.52 9.67
CA ALA A 103 7.86 15.27 9.42
C ALA A 103 8.62 14.72 10.64
N ASP A 104 8.90 15.54 11.65
CA ASP A 104 9.56 15.11 12.88
C ASP A 104 8.61 14.35 13.82
N LYS A 105 7.32 14.67 13.75
CA LYS A 105 6.26 14.00 14.53
C LYS A 105 5.56 12.93 13.71
N ASN A 106 5.30 13.20 12.45
CA ASN A 106 4.55 12.35 11.52
C ASN A 106 5.52 11.81 10.46
N GLN A 107 6.30 10.81 10.82
CA GLN A 107 7.42 10.32 10.00
C GLN A 107 6.99 9.51 8.78
N ILE A 108 5.75 9.00 8.77
CA ILE A 108 5.25 8.13 7.71
C ILE A 108 3.88 8.59 7.18
N ILE A 109 3.68 8.36 5.88
CA ILE A 109 2.39 8.32 5.21
C ILE A 109 2.06 6.84 4.98
N LYS A 110 0.81 6.44 5.24
CA LYS A 110 0.38 5.05 5.11
C LYS A 110 -0.85 4.95 4.21
N TYR A 111 -0.87 3.96 3.33
CA TYR A 111 -2.06 3.54 2.61
C TYR A 111 -2.35 2.06 2.88
N THR A 112 -3.62 1.74 3.12
CA THR A 112 -4.09 0.37 3.30
C THR A 112 -5.32 0.16 2.42
N LEU A 113 -5.27 -0.83 1.54
CA LEU A 113 -6.41 -1.21 0.69
C LEU A 113 -7.54 -1.77 1.55
N SER A 114 -8.76 -1.28 1.34
CA SER A 114 -9.98 -1.79 1.97
C SER A 114 -10.78 -2.70 1.01
N GLY A 115 -10.72 -2.40 -0.29
CA GLY A 115 -11.40 -3.18 -1.31
C GLY A 115 -11.16 -2.65 -2.71
N TYR A 116 -11.64 -3.38 -3.70
CA TYR A 116 -11.56 -2.95 -5.10
C TYR A 116 -12.60 -3.66 -5.97
N ASP A 117 -12.96 -3.02 -7.08
CA ASP A 117 -13.82 -3.56 -8.13
C ASP A 117 -13.04 -3.60 -9.43
N ILE A 118 -12.98 -4.77 -10.07
CA ILE A 118 -12.33 -4.91 -11.38
C ILE A 118 -13.26 -4.32 -12.43
N LEU A 119 -12.79 -3.31 -13.15
CA LEU A 119 -13.51 -2.64 -14.22
C LEU A 119 -13.31 -3.35 -15.54
N LYS A 120 -12.08 -3.82 -15.78
CA LYS A 120 -11.68 -4.53 -17.00
C LYS A 120 -10.54 -5.48 -16.68
N GLY A 121 -10.57 -6.69 -17.21
CA GLY A 121 -9.54 -7.70 -16.97
C GLY A 121 -9.21 -8.52 -18.20
N SER A 122 -7.98 -9.03 -18.23
CA SER A 122 -7.44 -9.95 -19.23
C SER A 122 -6.44 -10.90 -18.59
N THR A 123 -5.88 -11.83 -19.35
CA THR A 123 -4.78 -12.69 -18.88
C THR A 123 -3.50 -11.93 -18.57
N ALA A 124 -3.33 -10.74 -19.14
CA ALA A 124 -2.14 -9.92 -19.00
C ALA A 124 -2.25 -8.85 -17.89
N GLY A 125 -3.45 -8.47 -17.47
CA GLY A 125 -3.62 -7.43 -16.47
C GLY A 125 -5.07 -7.02 -16.28
N PHE A 126 -5.28 -6.02 -15.45
CA PHE A 126 -6.62 -5.50 -15.16
C PHE A 126 -6.58 -4.01 -14.81
N ALA A 127 -7.69 -3.33 -15.06
CA ALA A 127 -8.01 -2.03 -14.49
C ALA A 127 -8.99 -2.24 -13.33
N ALA A 128 -8.81 -1.52 -12.25
CA ALA A 128 -9.68 -1.60 -11.09
C ALA A 128 -9.90 -0.22 -10.45
N LYS A 129 -11.08 -0.04 -9.86
CA LYS A 129 -11.34 1.03 -8.91
C LYS A 129 -11.06 0.50 -7.52
N THR A 130 -10.07 1.07 -6.86
CA THR A 130 -9.68 0.68 -5.49
C THR A 130 -10.25 1.67 -4.49
N THR A 131 -10.52 1.18 -3.29
CA THR A 131 -10.89 1.98 -2.12
C THR A 131 -9.95 1.60 -1.00
N GLY A 132 -9.38 2.59 -0.31
CA GLY A 132 -8.44 2.35 0.77
C GLY A 132 -8.40 3.51 1.74
N THR A 133 -7.73 3.29 2.87
CA THR A 133 -7.50 4.32 3.89
C THR A 133 -6.11 4.90 3.69
N LEU A 134 -6.05 6.22 3.46
CA LEU A 134 -4.82 7.00 3.41
C LEU A 134 -4.66 7.77 4.73
N THR A 135 -3.53 7.60 5.38
CA THR A 135 -3.18 8.29 6.63
C THR A 135 -2.06 9.28 6.39
N ILE A 136 -2.33 10.56 6.62
CA ILE A 136 -1.35 11.66 6.55
C ILE A 136 -1.52 12.51 7.83
N LEU A 137 -0.44 12.89 8.49
CA LEU A 137 -0.45 13.62 9.77
C LEU A 137 -1.33 12.94 10.85
N GLY A 138 -1.38 11.62 10.86
CA GLY A 138 -2.25 10.86 11.77
C GLY A 138 -3.75 10.94 11.45
N LYS A 139 -4.14 11.67 10.39
CA LYS A 139 -5.54 11.74 9.93
C LYS A 139 -5.80 10.72 8.85
N GLU A 140 -6.86 9.96 9.02
CA GLU A 140 -7.29 8.93 8.10
C GLU A 140 -8.42 9.42 7.20
N LYS A 141 -8.29 9.15 5.91
CA LYS A 141 -9.32 9.40 4.90
C LYS A 141 -9.50 8.18 4.00
N VAL A 142 -10.73 7.89 3.68
CA VAL A 142 -11.04 6.92 2.63
C VAL A 142 -10.83 7.61 1.29
N VAL A 143 -9.96 7.03 0.47
CA VAL A 143 -9.67 7.50 -0.88
C VAL A 143 -10.03 6.40 -1.88
N ALA A 144 -10.50 6.81 -3.05
CA ALA A 144 -10.79 5.90 -4.16
C ALA A 144 -9.96 6.33 -5.35
N MET A 145 -9.26 5.37 -5.97
CA MET A 145 -8.44 5.64 -7.15
C MET A 145 -8.61 4.56 -8.20
N GLN A 146 -8.45 4.92 -9.44
CA GLN A 146 -8.34 3.95 -10.51
C GLN A 146 -6.89 3.52 -10.66
N ILE A 147 -6.68 2.22 -10.82
CA ILE A 147 -5.37 1.63 -11.09
C ILE A 147 -5.41 0.80 -12.35
N ASP A 148 -4.28 0.77 -13.05
CA ASP A 148 -3.99 -0.18 -14.11
C ASP A 148 -2.83 -1.08 -13.65
N ALA A 149 -3.06 -2.39 -13.66
CA ALA A 149 -2.08 -3.38 -13.28
C ALA A 149 -1.81 -4.33 -14.44
N ALA A 150 -0.54 -4.59 -14.70
CA ALA A 150 -0.11 -5.52 -15.73
C ALA A 150 0.82 -6.59 -15.15
N ARG A 151 0.55 -7.84 -15.51
CA ARG A 151 1.40 -8.96 -15.16
C ARG A 151 2.60 -9.01 -16.09
N LEU A 152 3.76 -9.23 -15.54
CA LEU A 152 5.02 -9.48 -16.24
C LEU A 152 5.43 -10.95 -16.10
N ASN A 153 6.56 -11.30 -16.69
CA ASN A 153 7.15 -12.63 -16.52
C ASN A 153 7.67 -12.83 -15.08
N ASP A 154 7.91 -14.07 -14.71
CA ASP A 154 8.54 -14.47 -13.44
C ASP A 154 7.76 -14.02 -12.17
N GLY A 155 6.43 -13.92 -12.27
CA GLY A 155 5.59 -13.51 -11.14
C GLY A 155 5.68 -12.03 -10.79
N LYS A 156 6.33 -11.22 -11.63
CA LYS A 156 6.39 -9.77 -11.50
C LYS A 156 5.15 -9.09 -12.06
N ALA A 157 4.93 -7.86 -11.62
CA ALA A 157 3.87 -7.01 -12.14
C ALA A 157 4.24 -5.53 -12.09
N THR A 158 3.49 -4.74 -12.86
CA THR A 158 3.45 -3.28 -12.71
C THR A 158 2.07 -2.87 -12.23
N ALA A 159 2.01 -1.76 -11.52
CA ALA A 159 0.75 -1.08 -11.20
C ALA A 159 0.97 0.43 -11.26
N GLU A 160 0.05 1.12 -11.91
CA GLU A 160 0.08 2.58 -11.98
C GLU A 160 -1.29 3.16 -11.63
N GLY A 161 -1.28 4.37 -11.14
CA GLY A 161 -2.49 5.09 -10.80
C GLY A 161 -2.19 6.54 -10.44
N GLU A 162 -3.26 7.32 -10.42
CA GLU A 162 -3.23 8.73 -10.11
C GLU A 162 -4.46 9.09 -9.30
N GLU A 163 -4.32 9.96 -8.31
CA GLU A 163 -5.42 10.48 -7.52
C GLU A 163 -5.18 11.94 -7.15
N THR A 164 -6.24 12.72 -7.16
CA THR A 164 -6.23 14.11 -6.73
C THR A 164 -6.75 14.21 -5.30
N LEU A 165 -5.99 14.83 -4.43
CA LEU A 165 -6.28 14.98 -3.01
C LEU A 165 -6.30 16.46 -2.63
N LEU A 166 -7.09 16.82 -1.62
CA LEU A 166 -7.03 18.13 -0.99
C LEU A 166 -6.21 18.05 0.30
N MET A 167 -5.20 18.89 0.43
CA MET A 167 -4.37 18.96 1.65
C MET A 167 -5.20 19.27 2.89
N SER A 168 -6.20 20.15 2.73
CA SER A 168 -7.11 20.55 3.81
C SER A 168 -7.91 19.39 4.40
N GLU A 169 -8.24 18.36 3.62
CA GLU A 169 -8.93 17.16 4.11
C GLU A 169 -8.11 16.38 5.13
N PHE A 170 -6.79 16.46 5.05
CA PHE A 170 -5.86 15.88 6.03
C PHE A 170 -5.46 16.89 7.11
N GLY A 171 -6.12 18.06 7.15
CA GLY A 171 -5.82 19.14 8.09
C GLY A 171 -4.51 19.85 7.83
N ILE A 172 -3.94 19.66 6.65
CA ILE A 172 -2.79 20.39 6.19
C ILE A 172 -3.27 21.73 5.67
N LYS A 173 -2.81 22.82 6.28
CA LYS A 173 -3.06 24.15 5.74
C LYS A 173 -2.11 24.39 4.56
N PRO A 174 -2.63 24.66 3.36
CA PRO A 174 -1.77 25.00 2.22
C PRO A 174 -0.75 26.09 2.59
N PRO A 175 0.55 25.82 2.40
CA PRO A 175 1.56 26.75 2.87
C PRO A 175 1.56 28.05 2.09
N SER A 176 1.89 29.14 2.78
CA SER A 176 2.14 30.43 2.18
C SER A 176 3.48 30.98 2.69
N PHE A 177 4.20 31.64 1.82
CA PHE A 177 5.55 32.16 2.07
C PHE A 177 5.64 33.63 1.70
N MET A 178 6.73 34.29 2.09
CA MET A 178 7.01 35.71 1.76
C MET A 178 5.85 36.64 2.12
N PHE A 179 5.40 36.56 3.39
CA PHE A 179 4.25 37.36 3.90
C PHE A 179 2.94 37.15 3.12
N GLY A 180 2.73 35.91 2.57
CA GLY A 180 1.51 35.56 1.84
C GLY A 180 1.51 35.91 0.35
N THR A 181 2.61 36.41 -0.19
CA THR A 181 2.73 36.70 -1.64
C THR A 181 2.88 35.43 -2.47
N MET A 182 3.52 34.37 -1.92
CA MET A 182 3.57 33.04 -2.51
C MET A 182 2.58 32.13 -1.79
N ARG A 183 1.64 31.52 -2.51
CA ARG A 183 0.60 30.64 -1.97
C ARG A 183 0.55 29.36 -2.77
N VAL A 184 0.56 28.24 -2.06
CA VAL A 184 0.37 26.91 -2.62
C VAL A 184 -1.13 26.61 -2.70
N GLY A 185 -1.58 25.97 -3.78
CA GLY A 185 -2.95 25.48 -3.94
C GLY A 185 -3.25 24.34 -2.96
N ASP A 186 -4.51 24.14 -2.66
CA ASP A 186 -4.94 23.06 -1.77
C ASP A 186 -4.89 21.67 -2.45
N GLU A 187 -5.07 21.65 -3.76
CA GLU A 187 -5.09 20.45 -4.57
C GLU A 187 -3.67 19.92 -4.83
N ILE A 188 -3.48 18.63 -4.60
CA ILE A 188 -2.28 17.89 -4.97
C ILE A 188 -2.66 16.66 -5.78
N LYS A 189 -1.87 16.36 -6.79
CA LYS A 189 -1.98 15.17 -7.60
C LYS A 189 -0.90 14.17 -7.19
N VAL A 190 -1.31 13.01 -6.74
CA VAL A 190 -0.44 11.90 -6.39
C VAL A 190 -0.45 10.90 -7.54
N LYS A 191 0.72 10.55 -8.05
CA LYS A 191 0.89 9.54 -9.10
C LYS A 191 1.90 8.50 -8.64
N PHE A 192 1.63 7.25 -8.95
CA PHE A 192 2.59 6.17 -8.69
C PHE A 192 2.76 5.28 -9.92
N ASN A 193 3.97 4.77 -10.06
CA ASN A 193 4.31 3.70 -10.97
C ASN A 193 5.11 2.67 -10.18
N LEU A 194 4.53 1.50 -9.98
CA LEU A 194 5.09 0.44 -9.17
C LEU A 194 5.58 -0.69 -10.05
N LYS A 195 6.76 -1.20 -9.76
CA LYS A 195 7.25 -2.49 -10.20
C LYS A 195 7.31 -3.39 -8.97
N VAL A 196 6.71 -4.56 -9.05
CA VAL A 196 6.66 -5.48 -7.93
C VAL A 196 7.06 -6.87 -8.38
N GLY A 197 7.70 -7.61 -7.47
CA GLY A 197 8.09 -8.98 -7.70
C GLY A 197 7.94 -9.83 -6.45
N PRO A 198 7.99 -11.17 -6.59
CA PRO A 198 7.90 -12.07 -5.46
C PRO A 198 8.97 -11.77 -4.43
N GLU A 199 8.60 -11.79 -3.15
CA GLU A 199 9.56 -11.77 -2.07
C GLU A 199 10.39 -13.05 -2.14
N MET A 200 11.69 -12.92 -2.45
CA MET A 200 12.61 -14.03 -2.34
C MET A 200 12.83 -14.34 -0.86
N ILE A 201 12.12 -15.35 -0.37
CA ILE A 201 12.45 -15.93 0.92
C ILE A 201 13.80 -16.61 0.72
N ALA A 202 14.86 -16.03 1.30
CA ALA A 202 16.16 -16.73 1.38
C ALA A 202 15.87 -18.06 2.08
N GLN A 203 15.95 -19.15 1.32
CA GLN A 203 15.90 -20.48 1.91
C GLN A 203 17.12 -20.57 2.82
N VAL A 204 16.92 -20.47 4.12
CA VAL A 204 17.90 -20.88 5.10
C VAL A 204 18.05 -22.37 4.90
N SER A 205 19.03 -22.73 4.06
CA SER A 205 19.48 -24.11 3.93
C SER A 205 19.90 -24.55 5.33
N ALA A 206 19.05 -25.34 5.97
CA ALA A 206 19.45 -26.11 7.12
C ALA A 206 20.52 -27.10 6.65
N ALA A 207 21.78 -26.63 6.66
CA ALA A 207 22.93 -27.52 6.53
C ALA A 207 22.87 -28.47 7.73
N SER A 208 22.27 -29.63 7.50
CA SER A 208 22.38 -30.77 8.38
C SER A 208 23.86 -31.05 8.63
N LYS A 209 24.36 -30.72 9.81
CA LYS A 209 25.63 -31.27 10.29
C LYS A 209 25.42 -32.76 10.54
N LYS A 210 26.12 -33.52 9.76
CA LYS A 210 26.35 -34.94 9.95
C LYS A 210 27.41 -35.11 11.06
#